data_5162e0aedc94fb4bf6249707e3f28aff
#
_entry.id   5162e0aedc94fb4bf6249707e3f28aff
#
_cell.length_a   1.000
_cell.length_b   1.000
_cell.length_c   1.000
_cell.angle_alpha   90.00
_cell.angle_beta   90.00
_cell.angle_gamma   90.00
#
_symmetry.space_group_name_H-M   'P 1'
#
loop_
_entity.id
_entity.type
_entity.pdbx_description
1 polymer ?
#
loop_
_entity_poly.entity_id
_entity_poly.type
_entity_poly.pdbx_seq_one_letter_code
_entity_poly.pdbx_strand_id
1 'polypeptide(L)'
;VDEGSFTISMNGRTVGRENFRISSTTRGDITEYVARADVTYGDRRVTPELRTNTEGTVASYEVTTRSGGTSEKWTGAVTGGRLNAQIASGSSTAAREYIVPAGTLVLDDEIMHHNWFLAMRSHDGGMPVVVPRRSDVKSTITMSTVGEETLQIGNHDVAAVHLRATGGGGEIRDIWVDKSGRLLKVALPARGLVAIRDDPPRA
;
A
#
# COMPACT_ATOMS: atom_id res chain seq x y z
N VAL A 1 5.76 11.45 -8.29
CA VAL A 1 5.51 10.13 -8.84
C VAL A 1 4.00 9.87 -8.92
N ASP A 2 3.30 9.83 -7.80
CA ASP A 2 1.83 9.78 -7.77
C ASP A 2 1.30 10.48 -6.51
N GLU A 3 0.18 11.19 -6.64
CA GLU A 3 -0.52 11.79 -5.51
C GLU A 3 -2.01 11.89 -5.81
N GLY A 4 -2.84 11.79 -4.78
CA GLY A 4 -4.28 11.89 -4.93
C GLY A 4 -5.04 11.45 -3.70
N SER A 5 -6.32 11.17 -3.89
CA SER A 5 -7.17 10.64 -2.83
C SER A 5 -8.05 9.50 -3.34
N PHE A 6 -8.36 8.58 -2.44
CA PHE A 6 -9.31 7.49 -2.63
C PHE A 6 -10.50 7.65 -1.71
N THR A 7 -11.68 7.45 -2.24
CA THR A 7 -12.86 7.09 -1.45
C THR A 7 -12.86 5.57 -1.28
N ILE A 8 -12.94 5.11 -0.02
CA ILE A 8 -12.90 3.70 0.33
C ILE A 8 -14.30 3.24 0.74
N SER A 9 -14.78 2.21 0.09
CA SER A 9 -16.09 1.60 0.34
C SER A 9 -15.95 0.14 0.74
N MET A 10 -16.86 -0.33 1.58
CA MET A 10 -16.99 -1.75 1.96
C MET A 10 -18.43 -2.18 1.74
N ASN A 11 -18.64 -3.22 0.94
CA ASN A 11 -19.95 -3.70 0.53
C ASN A 11 -20.88 -2.56 0.03
N GLY A 12 -20.31 -1.66 -0.81
CA GLY A 12 -21.01 -0.54 -1.41
C GLY A 12 -21.27 0.67 -0.50
N ARG A 13 -20.83 0.64 0.76
CA ARG A 13 -20.96 1.77 1.70
C ARG A 13 -19.60 2.43 1.90
N THR A 14 -19.54 3.75 1.78
CA THR A 14 -18.32 4.51 2.09
C THR A 14 -17.95 4.34 3.56
N VAL A 15 -16.74 3.88 3.82
CA VAL A 15 -16.21 3.63 5.16
C VAL A 15 -14.98 4.46 5.49
N GLY A 16 -14.32 5.05 4.49
CA GLY A 16 -13.09 5.80 4.71
C GLY A 16 -12.62 6.59 3.50
N ARG A 17 -11.52 7.29 3.71
CA ARG A 17 -10.82 8.07 2.71
C ARG A 17 -9.31 7.97 2.94
N GLU A 18 -8.55 7.94 1.86
CA GLU A 18 -7.09 8.03 1.90
C GLU A 18 -6.63 9.20 1.03
N ASN A 19 -5.84 10.12 1.62
CA ASN A 19 -5.10 11.14 0.87
C ASN A 19 -3.64 10.70 0.87
N PHE A 20 -3.03 10.52 -0.29
CA PHE A 20 -1.69 9.95 -0.40
C PHE A 20 -0.76 10.75 -1.31
N ARG A 21 0.53 10.56 -1.08
CA ARG A 21 1.59 11.06 -1.94
C ARG A 21 2.76 10.09 -1.97
N ILE A 22 3.20 9.72 -3.16
CA ILE A 22 4.42 8.96 -3.44
C ILE A 22 5.38 9.90 -4.15
N SER A 23 6.53 10.17 -3.54
CA SER A 23 7.57 11.04 -4.08
C SER A 23 8.87 10.27 -4.26
N SER A 24 9.67 10.68 -5.25
CA SER A 24 11.06 10.24 -5.39
C SER A 24 11.96 11.28 -4.74
N THR A 25 12.93 10.82 -3.96
CA THR A 25 13.92 11.68 -3.30
C THR A 25 15.31 11.13 -3.57
N THR A 26 16.21 11.98 -4.07
CA THR A 26 17.60 11.61 -4.32
C THR A 26 18.52 12.32 -3.33
N ARG A 27 19.40 11.57 -2.68
CA ARG A 27 20.43 12.07 -1.77
C ARG A 27 21.79 11.46 -2.17
N GLY A 28 22.67 12.27 -2.76
CA GLY A 28 23.87 11.76 -3.40
C GLY A 28 23.50 10.82 -4.54
N ASP A 29 24.05 9.61 -4.53
CA ASP A 29 23.80 8.58 -5.54
C ASP A 29 22.62 7.65 -5.20
N ILE A 30 21.96 7.90 -4.06
CA ILE A 30 20.84 7.06 -3.59
C ILE A 30 19.52 7.74 -3.92
N THR A 31 18.70 7.06 -4.71
CA THR A 31 17.30 7.44 -4.97
C THR A 31 16.37 6.48 -4.23
N GLU A 32 15.39 7.04 -3.51
CA GLU A 32 14.37 6.31 -2.78
C GLU A 32 12.97 6.81 -3.12
N TYR A 33 11.97 5.94 -2.97
CA TYR A 33 10.57 6.36 -2.91
C TYR A 33 10.15 6.56 -1.46
N VAL A 34 9.39 7.63 -1.23
CA VAL A 34 8.76 7.93 0.05
C VAL A 34 7.26 8.04 -0.18
N ALA A 35 6.52 7.10 0.38
CA ALA A 35 5.07 7.04 0.28
C ALA A 35 4.44 7.40 1.62
N ARG A 36 3.54 8.39 1.63
CA ARG A 36 2.84 8.89 2.81
C ARG A 36 1.36 8.97 2.54
N ALA A 37 0.57 8.81 3.59
CA ALA A 37 -0.86 9.09 3.52
C ALA A 37 -1.43 9.59 4.84
N ASP A 38 -2.65 10.12 4.71
CA ASP A 38 -3.59 10.36 5.80
C ASP A 38 -4.85 9.54 5.48
N VAL A 39 -5.08 8.50 6.25
CA VAL A 39 -6.18 7.57 6.03
C VAL A 39 -7.16 7.66 7.18
N THR A 40 -8.44 7.75 6.86
CA THR A 40 -9.52 7.81 7.85
C THR A 40 -10.52 6.68 7.63
N TYR A 41 -10.94 6.03 8.71
CA TYR A 41 -12.02 5.04 8.76
C TYR A 41 -12.91 5.39 9.95
N GLY A 42 -13.99 6.14 9.72
CA GLY A 42 -14.80 6.69 10.79
C GLY A 42 -13.98 7.63 11.68
N ASP A 43 -13.90 7.33 12.99
CA ASP A 43 -13.10 8.07 13.98
C ASP A 43 -11.60 7.65 14.01
N ARG A 44 -11.25 6.57 13.29
CA ARG A 44 -9.89 6.04 13.25
C ARG A 44 -9.09 6.74 12.17
N ARG A 45 -7.90 7.23 12.54
CA ARG A 45 -6.93 7.84 11.64
C ARG A 45 -5.65 7.03 11.60
N VAL A 46 -5.14 6.80 10.39
CA VAL A 46 -3.92 6.04 10.14
C VAL A 46 -2.98 6.89 9.29
N THR A 47 -1.76 7.09 9.76
CA THR A 47 -0.75 7.90 9.07
C THR A 47 0.50 7.07 8.80
N PRO A 48 0.61 6.44 7.62
CA PRO A 48 1.78 5.66 7.23
C PRO A 48 2.88 6.51 6.60
N GLU A 49 4.13 6.08 6.75
CA GLU A 49 5.27 6.44 5.94
C GLU A 49 6.04 5.18 5.55
N LEU A 50 6.12 4.89 4.26
CA LEU A 50 6.90 3.80 3.70
C LEU A 50 8.07 4.38 2.89
N ARG A 51 9.29 3.90 3.16
CA ARG A 51 10.49 4.19 2.38
C ARG A 51 10.98 2.92 1.70
N THR A 52 11.27 3.03 0.43
CA THR A 52 11.77 1.93 -0.40
C THR A 52 12.91 2.41 -1.28
N ASN A 53 13.68 1.46 -1.82
CA ASN A 53 14.55 1.77 -2.95
C ASN A 53 13.72 1.98 -4.23
N THR A 54 14.37 2.23 -5.36
CA THR A 54 13.73 2.45 -6.67
C THR A 54 13.03 1.21 -7.24
N GLU A 55 13.30 0.03 -6.70
CA GLU A 55 12.62 -1.22 -7.03
C GLU A 55 11.42 -1.51 -6.10
N GLY A 56 11.10 -0.61 -5.18
CA GLY A 56 10.03 -0.78 -4.21
C GLY A 56 10.39 -1.68 -3.01
N THR A 57 11.64 -2.18 -2.92
CA THR A 57 12.08 -2.97 -1.78
C THR A 57 12.08 -2.13 -0.51
N VAL A 58 11.45 -2.63 0.54
CA VAL A 58 11.33 -1.90 1.80
C VAL A 58 12.67 -1.57 2.44
N ALA A 59 12.85 -0.33 2.84
CA ALA A 59 13.93 0.15 3.69
C ALA A 59 13.42 0.41 5.12
N SER A 60 12.29 1.11 5.25
CA SER A 60 11.63 1.32 6.54
C SER A 60 10.13 1.54 6.35
N TYR A 61 9.38 1.23 7.39
CA TYR A 61 7.95 1.50 7.46
C TYR A 61 7.60 2.01 8.85
N GLU A 62 6.82 3.09 8.89
CA GLU A 62 6.27 3.65 10.10
C GLU A 62 4.77 3.88 9.91
N VAL A 63 3.96 3.56 10.91
CA VAL A 63 2.54 3.88 10.89
C VAL A 63 2.05 4.23 12.28
N THR A 64 1.31 5.33 12.38
CA THR A 64 0.60 5.73 13.59
C THR A 64 -0.89 5.54 13.38
N THR A 65 -1.54 4.84 14.29
CA THR A 65 -2.99 4.68 14.33
C THR A 65 -3.54 5.40 15.57
N ARG A 66 -4.57 6.22 15.38
CA ARG A 66 -5.31 6.89 16.46
C ARG A 66 -6.80 6.55 16.36
N SER A 67 -7.43 6.22 17.49
CA SER A 67 -8.87 5.94 17.58
C SER A 67 -9.32 6.06 19.04
N GLY A 68 -10.43 6.74 19.28
CA GLY A 68 -11.05 6.83 20.60
C GLY A 68 -10.11 7.31 21.73
N GLY A 69 -9.19 8.24 21.45
CA GLY A 69 -8.20 8.73 22.42
C GLY A 69 -6.98 7.83 22.62
N THR A 70 -6.91 6.66 21.99
CA THR A 70 -5.75 5.78 21.98
C THR A 70 -4.86 6.05 20.79
N SER A 71 -3.55 5.80 20.94
CA SER A 71 -2.56 5.91 19.87
C SER A 71 -1.64 4.69 19.90
N GLU A 72 -1.45 4.08 18.74
CA GLU A 72 -0.46 3.04 18.53
C GLU A 72 0.50 3.50 17.45
N LYS A 73 1.80 3.30 17.67
CA LYS A 73 2.84 3.57 16.70
C LYS A 73 3.62 2.28 16.42
N TRP A 74 3.68 1.91 15.16
CA TRP A 74 4.51 0.84 14.65
C TRP A 74 5.65 1.44 13.84
N THR A 75 6.90 1.07 14.13
CA THR A 75 8.09 1.49 13.40
C THR A 75 8.95 0.29 13.08
N GLY A 76 9.47 0.21 11.88
CA GLY A 76 10.37 -0.86 11.47
C GLY A 76 11.38 -0.39 10.43
N ALA A 77 12.60 -0.93 10.52
CA ALA A 77 13.66 -0.71 9.56
C ALA A 77 14.34 -2.02 9.18
N VAL A 78 14.78 -2.11 7.92
CA VAL A 78 15.47 -3.30 7.42
C VAL A 78 16.97 -3.17 7.66
N THR A 79 17.53 -4.19 8.31
CA THR A 79 18.98 -4.33 8.52
C THR A 79 19.36 -5.80 8.39
N GLY A 80 20.34 -6.12 7.55
CA GLY A 80 20.84 -7.49 7.40
C GLY A 80 19.76 -8.51 6.98
N GLY A 81 18.82 -8.13 6.12
CA GLY A 81 17.72 -9.00 5.67
C GLY A 81 16.63 -9.24 6.73
N ARG A 82 16.56 -8.40 7.74
CA ARG A 82 15.56 -8.44 8.80
C ARG A 82 14.87 -7.09 8.95
N LEU A 83 13.56 -7.09 9.02
CA LEU A 83 12.75 -5.94 9.39
C LEU A 83 12.55 -5.97 10.91
N ASN A 84 13.28 -5.12 11.61
CA ASN A 84 13.20 -4.98 13.05
C ASN A 84 12.15 -3.94 13.39
N ALA A 85 11.09 -4.36 14.08
CA ALA A 85 9.95 -3.53 14.39
C ALA A 85 9.78 -3.29 15.89
N GLN A 86 9.32 -2.08 16.22
CA GLN A 86 8.86 -1.69 17.55
C GLN A 86 7.40 -1.22 17.47
N ILE A 87 6.62 -1.64 18.43
CA ILE A 87 5.20 -1.30 18.54
C ILE A 87 5.01 -0.63 19.90
N ALA A 88 4.62 0.64 19.90
CA ALA A 88 4.33 1.41 21.10
C ALA A 88 2.83 1.70 21.19
N SER A 89 2.21 1.34 22.31
CA SER A 89 0.80 1.59 22.59
C SER A 89 0.63 2.00 24.03
N GLY A 90 0.28 3.26 24.29
CA GLY A 90 0.27 3.82 25.64
C GLY A 90 1.65 3.72 26.29
N SER A 91 1.74 3.06 27.45
CA SER A 91 2.99 2.80 28.18
C SER A 91 3.65 1.47 27.78
N SER A 92 3.04 0.69 26.89
CA SER A 92 3.54 -0.62 26.49
C SER A 92 4.38 -0.52 25.22
N THR A 93 5.49 -1.28 25.16
CA THR A 93 6.32 -1.42 23.98
C THR A 93 6.58 -2.91 23.72
N ALA A 94 6.41 -3.33 22.47
CA ALA A 94 6.74 -4.67 22.02
C ALA A 94 7.71 -4.59 20.83
N ALA A 95 8.58 -5.60 20.69
CA ALA A 95 9.47 -5.75 19.56
C ALA A 95 9.06 -6.96 18.73
N ARG A 96 9.23 -6.87 17.41
CA ARG A 96 9.05 -7.97 16.46
C ARG A 96 10.16 -7.96 15.42
N GLU A 97 10.46 -9.14 14.92
CA GLU A 97 11.43 -9.29 13.84
C GLU A 97 10.82 -10.15 12.74
N TYR A 98 11.01 -9.69 11.50
CA TYR A 98 10.59 -10.40 10.29
C TYR A 98 11.83 -10.66 9.42
N ILE A 99 12.04 -11.89 9.00
CA ILE A 99 13.02 -12.19 7.95
C ILE A 99 12.43 -11.68 6.63
N VAL A 100 13.13 -10.79 5.95
CA VAL A 100 12.69 -10.18 4.70
C VAL A 100 13.71 -10.49 3.61
N PRO A 101 13.38 -11.40 2.68
CA PRO A 101 14.20 -11.65 1.50
C PRO A 101 14.43 -10.37 0.70
N ALA A 102 15.46 -10.34 -0.13
CA ALA A 102 15.67 -9.25 -1.08
C ALA A 102 14.42 -9.06 -1.95
N GLY A 103 14.08 -7.82 -2.26
CA GLY A 103 12.90 -7.49 -3.04
C GLY A 103 11.58 -7.51 -2.25
N THR A 104 11.60 -7.68 -0.92
CA THR A 104 10.37 -7.66 -0.11
C THR A 104 9.67 -6.32 -0.17
N LEU A 105 8.36 -6.36 -0.44
CA LEU A 105 7.43 -5.23 -0.39
C LEU A 105 6.69 -5.18 0.94
N VAL A 106 6.26 -3.98 1.35
CA VAL A 106 5.29 -3.79 2.43
C VAL A 106 3.91 -3.57 1.83
N LEU A 107 2.95 -4.41 2.25
CA LEU A 107 1.54 -4.21 1.98
C LEU A 107 0.78 -4.12 3.30
N ASP A 108 0.33 -2.94 3.64
CA ASP A 108 -0.59 -2.77 4.74
C ASP A 108 -2.02 -2.83 4.20
N ASP A 109 -2.84 -3.72 4.75
CA ASP A 109 -4.20 -4.01 4.26
C ASP A 109 -5.16 -2.83 4.32
N GLU A 110 -4.85 -1.82 5.12
CA GLU A 110 -5.67 -0.62 5.28
C GLU A 110 -5.14 0.57 4.48
N ILE A 111 -4.03 0.39 3.72
CA ILE A 111 -3.34 1.44 3.00
C ILE A 111 -3.38 1.13 1.50
N MET A 112 -4.20 1.87 0.77
CA MET A 112 -4.46 1.55 -0.65
C MET A 112 -3.30 1.90 -1.56
N HIS A 113 -2.60 3.02 -1.31
CA HIS A 113 -1.48 3.44 -2.16
C HIS A 113 -0.27 2.50 -2.10
N HIS A 114 -0.16 1.60 -1.11
CA HIS A 114 0.89 0.57 -1.11
C HIS A 114 0.78 -0.39 -2.31
N ASN A 115 -0.41 -0.53 -2.91
CA ASN A 115 -0.60 -1.34 -4.11
C ASN A 115 0.08 -0.76 -5.36
N TRP A 116 0.52 0.50 -5.32
CA TRP A 116 1.35 1.10 -6.36
C TRP A 116 2.68 0.35 -6.53
N PHE A 117 3.29 -0.10 -5.43
CA PHE A 117 4.55 -0.86 -5.47
C PHE A 117 4.37 -2.25 -6.09
N LEU A 118 3.19 -2.88 -5.92
CA LEU A 118 2.85 -4.11 -6.63
C LEU A 118 2.69 -3.84 -8.14
N ALA A 119 1.94 -2.81 -8.50
CA ALA A 119 1.69 -2.46 -9.90
C ALA A 119 2.99 -2.09 -10.63
N MET A 120 3.89 -1.35 -9.99
CA MET A 120 5.21 -1.01 -10.53
C MET A 120 6.03 -2.25 -10.89
N ARG A 121 5.85 -3.35 -10.16
CA ARG A 121 6.56 -4.62 -10.35
C ARG A 121 5.68 -5.71 -10.97
N SER A 122 4.65 -5.33 -11.71
CA SER A 122 3.67 -6.27 -12.28
C SER A 122 4.25 -7.31 -13.25
N HIS A 123 5.46 -7.09 -13.75
CA HIS A 123 6.15 -8.00 -14.67
C HIS A 123 7.14 -8.95 -13.96
N ASP A 124 7.33 -8.78 -12.65
CA ASP A 124 8.19 -9.65 -11.86
C ASP A 124 7.51 -11.00 -11.62
N GLY A 125 8.31 -12.01 -11.31
CA GLY A 125 7.80 -13.28 -10.80
C GLY A 125 7.16 -13.16 -9.42
N GLY A 126 7.26 -14.17 -8.57
CA GLY A 126 6.77 -14.10 -7.21
C GLY A 126 7.48 -13.03 -6.38
N MET A 127 6.73 -12.07 -5.85
CA MET A 127 7.25 -10.98 -5.01
C MET A 127 7.02 -11.28 -3.54
N PRO A 128 8.08 -11.32 -2.69
CA PRO A 128 7.90 -11.49 -1.26
C PRO A 128 7.24 -10.23 -0.68
N VAL A 129 6.26 -10.45 0.20
CA VAL A 129 5.50 -9.37 0.84
C VAL A 129 5.44 -9.60 2.34
N VAL A 130 5.56 -8.52 3.11
CA VAL A 130 5.27 -8.49 4.54
C VAL A 130 4.09 -7.57 4.82
N VAL A 131 3.19 -8.03 5.71
CA VAL A 131 2.06 -7.24 6.21
C VAL A 131 2.33 -6.90 7.69
N PRO A 132 2.96 -5.75 7.98
CA PRO A 132 3.62 -5.51 9.27
C PRO A 132 2.69 -5.54 10.49
N ARG A 133 1.44 -5.09 10.34
CA ARG A 133 0.48 -5.03 11.45
C ARG A 133 -0.26 -6.34 11.68
N ARG A 134 -0.09 -7.32 10.81
CA ARG A 134 -0.57 -8.70 10.98
C ARG A 134 0.62 -9.58 11.35
N SER A 135 0.54 -10.23 12.49
CA SER A 135 1.68 -10.87 13.18
C SER A 135 2.35 -12.04 12.45
N ASP A 136 1.77 -12.56 11.38
CA ASP A 136 2.12 -13.87 10.83
C ASP A 136 2.14 -13.94 9.31
N VAL A 137 1.92 -12.82 8.61
CA VAL A 137 1.75 -12.88 7.17
C VAL A 137 3.02 -12.47 6.44
N LYS A 138 3.81 -13.48 6.11
CA LYS A 138 4.74 -13.45 4.97
C LYS A 138 4.05 -14.17 3.83
N SER A 139 3.98 -13.54 2.68
CA SER A 139 3.36 -14.12 1.49
C SER A 139 4.22 -13.84 0.27
N THR A 140 4.09 -14.67 -0.73
CA THR A 140 4.56 -14.38 -2.08
C THR A 140 3.35 -14.01 -2.90
N ILE A 141 3.42 -12.87 -3.57
CA ILE A 141 2.37 -12.41 -4.48
C ILE A 141 2.85 -12.58 -5.91
N THR A 142 1.98 -13.12 -6.75
CA THR A 142 2.16 -13.15 -8.21
C THR A 142 1.20 -12.15 -8.86
N MET A 143 1.66 -11.51 -9.93
CA MET A 143 0.85 -10.56 -10.70
C MET A 143 0.50 -11.12 -12.07
N SER A 144 -0.67 -10.76 -12.56
CA SER A 144 -1.08 -10.99 -13.94
C SER A 144 -1.86 -9.79 -14.49
N THR A 145 -1.71 -9.52 -15.78
CA THR A 145 -2.56 -8.56 -16.47
C THR A 145 -3.87 -9.24 -16.84
N VAL A 146 -4.98 -8.65 -16.43
CA VAL A 146 -6.33 -9.13 -16.76
C VAL A 146 -6.79 -8.55 -18.10
N GLY A 147 -6.53 -7.25 -18.33
CA GLY A 147 -6.91 -6.57 -19.57
C GLY A 147 -6.88 -5.05 -19.42
N GLU A 148 -7.44 -4.39 -20.44
CA GLU A 148 -7.63 -2.95 -20.43
C GLU A 148 -9.13 -2.64 -20.35
N GLU A 149 -9.47 -1.60 -19.63
CA GLU A 149 -10.85 -1.14 -19.49
C GLU A 149 -10.92 0.38 -19.26
N THR A 150 -12.10 0.94 -19.31
CA THR A 150 -12.34 2.35 -18.99
C THR A 150 -13.01 2.45 -17.64
N LEU A 151 -12.45 3.25 -16.74
CA LEU A 151 -13.01 3.54 -15.43
C LEU A 151 -13.59 4.95 -15.38
N GLN A 152 -14.70 5.09 -14.69
CA GLN A 152 -15.22 6.40 -14.28
C GLN A 152 -14.47 6.86 -13.03
N ILE A 153 -13.68 7.94 -13.15
CA ILE A 153 -12.98 8.60 -12.04
C ILE A 153 -13.51 10.03 -11.93
N GLY A 154 -14.27 10.31 -10.88
CA GLY A 154 -15.08 11.52 -10.84
C GLY A 154 -16.05 11.56 -12.04
N ASN A 155 -15.96 12.62 -12.85
CA ASN A 155 -16.78 12.80 -14.07
C ASN A 155 -16.02 12.49 -15.36
N HIS A 156 -14.92 11.73 -15.30
CA HIS A 156 -14.04 11.49 -16.44
C HIS A 156 -13.90 10.01 -16.73
N ASP A 157 -13.87 9.67 -18.00
CA ASP A 157 -13.50 8.36 -18.50
C ASP A 157 -11.97 8.25 -18.55
N VAL A 158 -11.40 7.31 -17.81
CA VAL A 158 -9.96 7.09 -17.72
C VAL A 158 -9.63 5.68 -18.18
N ALA A 159 -8.77 5.57 -19.20
CA ALA A 159 -8.25 4.28 -19.64
C ALA A 159 -7.37 3.66 -18.55
N ALA A 160 -7.61 2.39 -18.25
CA ALA A 160 -6.98 1.66 -17.18
C ALA A 160 -6.48 0.30 -17.65
N VAL A 161 -5.33 -0.12 -17.11
CA VAL A 161 -4.85 -1.50 -17.16
C VAL A 161 -5.27 -2.17 -15.87
N HIS A 162 -6.00 -3.28 -15.98
CA HIS A 162 -6.42 -4.10 -14.85
C HIS A 162 -5.37 -5.18 -14.59
N LEU A 163 -4.80 -5.14 -13.41
CA LEU A 163 -3.83 -6.10 -12.87
C LEU A 163 -4.48 -6.90 -11.76
N ARG A 164 -4.11 -8.18 -11.65
CA ARG A 164 -4.53 -9.05 -10.55
C ARG A 164 -3.32 -9.55 -9.79
N ALA A 165 -3.32 -9.30 -8.49
CA ALA A 165 -2.36 -9.84 -7.54
C ALA A 165 -2.98 -11.03 -6.81
N THR A 166 -2.29 -12.17 -6.81
CA THR A 166 -2.71 -13.37 -6.09
C THR A 166 -1.68 -13.72 -5.04
N GLY A 167 -2.09 -13.75 -3.79
CA GLY A 167 -1.25 -14.12 -2.65
C GLY A 167 -1.23 -15.61 -2.38
N GLY A 168 -0.25 -16.08 -1.60
CA GLY A 168 -0.03 -17.48 -1.29
C GLY A 168 -1.16 -18.20 -0.54
N GLY A 169 -2.12 -17.47 0.02
CA GLY A 169 -3.35 -17.98 0.63
C GLY A 169 -4.58 -17.91 -0.27
N GLY A 170 -4.39 -17.60 -1.57
CA GLY A 170 -5.50 -17.39 -2.50
C GLY A 170 -6.15 -16.00 -2.35
N GLU A 171 -5.57 -15.10 -1.56
CA GLU A 171 -6.06 -13.74 -1.45
C GLU A 171 -5.84 -13.00 -2.78
N ILE A 172 -6.92 -12.43 -3.30
CA ILE A 172 -6.92 -11.70 -4.57
C ILE A 172 -7.03 -10.21 -4.27
N ARG A 173 -6.20 -9.43 -4.99
CA ARG A 173 -6.29 -7.96 -5.09
C ARG A 173 -6.39 -7.60 -6.56
N ASP A 174 -7.39 -6.84 -6.92
CA ASP A 174 -7.50 -6.25 -8.23
C ASP A 174 -7.02 -4.80 -8.17
N ILE A 175 -6.15 -4.42 -9.10
CA ILE A 175 -5.47 -3.12 -9.11
C ILE A 175 -5.63 -2.54 -10.51
N TRP A 176 -6.05 -1.30 -10.61
CA TRP A 176 -6.14 -0.58 -11.87
C TRP A 176 -5.19 0.59 -11.88
N VAL A 177 -4.42 0.69 -12.93
CA VAL A 177 -3.47 1.78 -13.14
C VAL A 177 -3.71 2.45 -14.49
N ASP A 178 -3.36 3.72 -14.59
CA ASP A 178 -3.33 4.39 -15.90
C ASP A 178 -2.07 3.96 -16.69
N LYS A 179 -1.95 4.45 -17.93
CA LYS A 179 -0.80 4.17 -18.82
C LYS A 179 0.56 4.63 -18.25
N SER A 180 0.56 5.48 -17.24
CA SER A 180 1.77 5.96 -16.54
C SER A 180 2.04 5.18 -15.25
N GLY A 181 1.25 4.13 -14.97
CA GLY A 181 1.38 3.30 -13.76
C GLY A 181 0.82 3.94 -12.49
N ARG A 182 0.01 5.03 -12.60
CA ARG A 182 -0.59 5.68 -11.45
C ARG A 182 -1.87 4.96 -11.04
N LEU A 183 -2.09 4.79 -9.74
CA LEU A 183 -3.24 4.06 -9.20
C LEU A 183 -4.56 4.79 -9.52
N LEU A 184 -5.54 4.03 -9.98
CA LEU A 184 -6.91 4.48 -10.22
C LEU A 184 -7.90 3.82 -9.27
N LYS A 185 -7.75 2.51 -9.05
CA LYS A 185 -8.66 1.72 -8.22
C LYS A 185 -7.94 0.52 -7.63
N VAL A 186 -8.34 0.14 -6.43
CA VAL A 186 -7.92 -1.10 -5.75
C VAL A 186 -9.18 -1.79 -5.23
N ALA A 187 -9.26 -3.10 -5.42
CA ALA A 187 -10.34 -3.90 -4.85
C ALA A 187 -9.76 -5.14 -4.13
N LEU A 188 -10.32 -5.45 -2.97
CA LEU A 188 -10.09 -6.69 -2.23
C LEU A 188 -11.43 -7.44 -2.17
N PRO A 189 -11.73 -8.29 -3.18
CA PRO A 189 -13.05 -8.89 -3.32
C PRO A 189 -13.49 -9.71 -2.10
N ALA A 190 -12.58 -10.47 -1.49
CA ALA A 190 -12.87 -11.27 -0.30
C ALA A 190 -13.32 -10.44 0.91
N ARG A 191 -13.03 -9.14 0.92
CA ARG A 191 -13.43 -8.20 1.99
C ARG A 191 -14.59 -7.29 1.58
N GLY A 192 -15.04 -7.38 0.32
CA GLY A 192 -15.98 -6.42 -0.25
C GLY A 192 -15.45 -4.98 -0.26
N LEU A 193 -14.11 -4.80 -0.19
CA LEU A 193 -13.48 -3.49 -0.11
C LEU A 193 -13.11 -3.00 -1.51
N VAL A 194 -13.46 -1.75 -1.80
CA VAL A 194 -13.10 -1.06 -3.03
C VAL A 194 -12.66 0.36 -2.69
N ALA A 195 -11.50 0.74 -3.18
CA ALA A 195 -11.00 2.11 -3.16
C ALA A 195 -10.95 2.65 -4.59
N ILE A 196 -11.61 3.76 -4.84
CA ILE A 196 -11.63 4.43 -6.14
C ILE A 196 -11.07 5.83 -5.97
N ARG A 197 -10.21 6.24 -6.89
CA ARG A 197 -9.63 7.57 -6.92
C ARG A 197 -10.73 8.61 -7.13
N ASP A 198 -10.66 9.73 -6.41
CA ASP A 198 -11.69 10.77 -6.48
C ASP A 198 -11.59 11.60 -7.75
N ASP A 199 -10.36 11.90 -8.19
CA ASP A 199 -10.06 12.69 -9.38
C ASP A 199 -9.04 11.98 -10.27
N PRO A 200 -9.08 12.16 -11.59
CA PRO A 200 -8.04 11.66 -12.48
C PRO A 200 -6.65 12.13 -12.07
N PRO A 201 -5.61 11.31 -12.27
CA PRO A 201 -4.24 11.76 -12.05
C PRO A 201 -3.92 12.99 -12.91
N ARG A 202 -3.29 13.99 -12.32
CA ARG A 202 -2.87 15.19 -13.06
C ARG A 202 -1.78 14.82 -14.07
N ALA A 203 -1.82 15.44 -15.24
CA ALA A 203 -0.83 15.26 -16.30
C ALA A 203 0.57 15.66 -15.85
#